data_eb478ace458fae0e16914e33c2ddcdb1
#
_entry.id   eb478ace458fae0e16914e33c2ddcdb1
#
_cell.length_a   1.000
_cell.length_b   1.000
_cell.length_c   1.000
_cell.angle_alpha   90.00
_cell.angle_beta   90.00
_cell.angle_gamma   90.00
#
_symmetry.space_group_name_H-M   'P 1'
#
loop_
_entity.id
_entity.type
_entity.pdbx_description
1 polymer ?
#
loop_
_entity_poly.entity_id
_entity_poly.type
_entity_poly.pdbx_seq_one_letter_code
_entity_poly.pdbx_strand_id
1 'polypeptide(L)'
;MENRKTTVWFVVIFALLLSVSILKNIATAKETDRIERVMTAESYHLLYTITYELENIMSVPDARLLDEQTGNKLIYLSNLFNKLHTTQKIYATSFQTTGSRNSYTGLFDFQYIARTFVSGWWKTNGVVCNGIMRDSRISEDELQYLSRLHEDMTELLASLSDDTDPLTMKEDINPYYMDNLLKAFFEKWSWHSIDQPPYRLLME
;
A
#
# COMPACT_ATOMS: atom_id res chain seq x y z
N MET A 1 -63.27 -11.28 14.71
CA MET A 1 -62.60 -9.96 14.90
C MET A 1 -61.18 -10.06 15.49
N GLU A 2 -60.87 -11.12 16.20
CA GLU A 2 -59.54 -11.32 16.84
C GLU A 2 -58.38 -11.49 15.84
N ASN A 3 -58.55 -12.23 14.77
CA ASN A 3 -57.55 -12.47 13.75
C ASN A 3 -57.02 -11.17 13.07
N ARG A 4 -57.88 -10.15 12.93
CA ARG A 4 -57.50 -8.91 12.26
C ARG A 4 -56.53 -8.02 13.09
N LYS A 5 -56.70 -8.05 14.43
CA LYS A 5 -55.80 -7.32 15.34
C LYS A 5 -54.41 -7.99 15.38
N THR A 6 -54.33 -9.31 15.41
CA THR A 6 -53.11 -10.06 15.41
C THR A 6 -52.30 -9.82 14.12
N THR A 7 -52.95 -9.80 12.96
CA THR A 7 -52.31 -9.53 11.66
C THR A 7 -51.77 -8.08 11.64
N VAL A 8 -52.48 -7.10 12.17
CA VAL A 8 -51.97 -5.72 12.23
C VAL A 8 -50.72 -5.63 13.10
N TRP A 9 -50.65 -6.27 14.24
CA TRP A 9 -49.49 -6.29 15.11
C TRP A 9 -48.27 -6.96 14.44
N PHE A 10 -48.48 -8.06 13.72
CA PHE A 10 -47.38 -8.69 12.95
C PHE A 10 -46.83 -7.76 11.89
N VAL A 11 -47.67 -7.05 11.15
CA VAL A 11 -47.24 -6.07 10.14
C VAL A 11 -46.44 -4.92 10.77
N VAL A 12 -46.92 -4.39 11.92
CA VAL A 12 -46.21 -3.31 12.62
C VAL A 12 -44.84 -3.78 13.14
N ILE A 13 -44.76 -4.96 13.76
CA ILE A 13 -43.48 -5.52 14.26
C ILE A 13 -42.54 -5.75 13.11
N PHE A 14 -43.00 -6.36 12.00
CA PHE A 14 -42.19 -6.60 10.82
C PHE A 14 -41.66 -5.31 10.20
N ALA A 15 -42.50 -4.27 10.09
CA ALA A 15 -42.11 -2.96 9.60
C ALA A 15 -41.01 -2.31 10.49
N LEU A 16 -41.15 -2.43 11.82
CA LEU A 16 -40.15 -1.93 12.78
C LEU A 16 -38.82 -2.68 12.62
N LEU A 17 -38.84 -4.01 12.54
CA LEU A 17 -37.63 -4.82 12.33
C LEU A 17 -36.95 -4.49 11.01
N LEU A 18 -37.72 -4.30 9.94
CA LEU A 18 -37.21 -3.90 8.64
C LEU A 18 -36.54 -2.51 8.71
N SER A 19 -37.20 -1.55 9.38
CA SER A 19 -36.65 -0.21 9.56
C SER A 19 -35.35 -0.19 10.34
N VAL A 20 -35.26 -0.97 11.43
CA VAL A 20 -34.02 -1.14 12.21
C VAL A 20 -32.92 -1.77 11.36
N SER A 21 -33.24 -2.78 10.56
CA SER A 21 -32.29 -3.42 9.65
C SER A 21 -31.76 -2.45 8.59
N ILE A 22 -32.64 -1.66 7.98
CA ILE A 22 -32.24 -0.63 7.01
C ILE A 22 -31.33 0.42 7.65
N LEU A 23 -31.70 0.94 8.83
CA LEU A 23 -30.89 1.92 9.55
C LEU A 23 -29.51 1.37 9.90
N LYS A 24 -29.44 0.12 10.35
CA LYS A 24 -28.18 -0.57 10.63
C LYS A 24 -27.34 -0.69 9.36
N ASN A 25 -27.92 -1.08 8.24
CA ASN A 25 -27.20 -1.21 6.97
C ASN A 25 -26.66 0.14 6.48
N ILE A 26 -27.45 1.23 6.59
CA ILE A 26 -27.01 2.58 6.25
C ILE A 26 -25.85 3.03 7.16
N ALA A 27 -25.95 2.78 8.46
CA ALA A 27 -24.89 3.13 9.41
C ALA A 27 -23.60 2.35 9.10
N THR A 28 -23.70 1.06 8.81
CA THR A 28 -22.55 0.22 8.42
C THR A 28 -21.94 0.71 7.12
N ALA A 29 -22.74 1.03 6.11
CA ALA A 29 -22.25 1.53 4.82
C ALA A 29 -21.49 2.86 4.99
N LYS A 30 -22.00 3.80 5.79
CA LYS A 30 -21.33 5.07 6.09
C LYS A 30 -20.01 4.87 6.82
N GLU A 31 -19.94 3.94 7.76
CA GLU A 31 -18.72 3.65 8.51
C GLU A 31 -17.68 2.98 7.58
N THR A 32 -18.11 2.07 6.73
CA THR A 32 -17.25 1.46 5.70
C THR A 32 -16.64 2.53 4.79
N ASP A 33 -17.47 3.43 4.26
CA ASP A 33 -17.06 4.56 3.42
C ASP A 33 -16.04 5.49 4.13
N ARG A 34 -16.26 5.72 5.42
CA ARG A 34 -15.33 6.51 6.24
C ARG A 34 -13.97 5.83 6.39
N ILE A 35 -13.97 4.54 6.69
CA ILE A 35 -12.76 3.75 6.85
C ILE A 35 -12.00 3.69 5.51
N GLU A 36 -12.69 3.44 4.41
CA GLU A 36 -12.10 3.42 3.08
C GLU A 36 -11.37 4.73 2.76
N ARG A 37 -12.01 5.87 2.99
CA ARG A 37 -11.39 7.18 2.76
C ARG A 37 -10.17 7.42 3.65
N VAL A 38 -10.23 7.09 4.92
CA VAL A 38 -9.11 7.24 5.85
C VAL A 38 -7.93 6.38 5.40
N MET A 39 -8.16 5.13 5.02
CA MET A 39 -7.10 4.22 4.59
C MET A 39 -6.49 4.64 3.24
N THR A 40 -7.30 5.14 2.32
CA THR A 40 -6.83 5.67 1.05
C THR A 40 -5.93 6.90 1.27
N ALA A 41 -6.35 7.83 2.12
CA ALA A 41 -5.57 9.00 2.48
C ALA A 41 -4.26 8.65 3.20
N GLU A 42 -4.30 7.69 4.13
CA GLU A 42 -3.09 7.20 4.81
C GLU A 42 -2.12 6.54 3.83
N SER A 43 -2.63 5.74 2.88
CA SER A 43 -1.79 5.14 1.85
C SER A 43 -1.14 6.19 0.95
N TYR A 44 -1.89 7.21 0.54
CA TYR A 44 -1.36 8.33 -0.22
C TYR A 44 -0.24 9.06 0.54
N HIS A 45 -0.46 9.38 1.80
CA HIS A 45 0.53 10.05 2.64
C HIS A 45 1.80 9.20 2.82
N LEU A 46 1.67 7.89 2.97
CA LEU A 46 2.81 6.98 3.02
C LEU A 46 3.59 6.94 1.71
N LEU A 47 2.89 6.86 0.57
CA LEU A 47 3.52 6.90 -0.77
C LEU A 47 4.29 8.22 -0.96
N TYR A 48 3.69 9.34 -0.61
CA TYR A 48 4.34 10.65 -0.66
C TYR A 48 5.62 10.68 0.19
N THR A 49 5.52 10.24 1.45
CA THR A 49 6.65 10.24 2.38
C THR A 49 7.77 9.31 1.88
N ILE A 50 7.44 8.15 1.35
CA ILE A 50 8.41 7.20 0.77
C ILE A 50 9.14 7.85 -0.41
N THR A 51 8.42 8.47 -1.33
CA THR A 51 9.00 9.13 -2.51
C THR A 51 9.95 10.25 -2.10
N TYR A 52 9.53 11.09 -1.16
CA TYR A 52 10.34 12.16 -0.60
C TYR A 52 11.62 11.66 0.08
N GLU A 53 11.54 10.59 0.87
CA GLU A 53 12.71 10.03 1.53
C GLU A 53 13.67 9.33 0.55
N LEU A 54 13.17 8.71 -0.50
CA LEU A 54 14.00 8.17 -1.59
C LEU A 54 14.79 9.31 -2.27
N GLU A 55 14.14 10.42 -2.60
CA GLU A 55 14.79 11.60 -3.16
C GLU A 55 15.88 12.16 -2.22
N ASN A 56 15.58 12.24 -0.93
CA ASN A 56 16.51 12.70 0.10
C ASN A 56 17.76 11.82 0.23
N ILE A 57 17.67 10.52 -0.03
CA ILE A 57 18.84 9.63 -0.02
C ILE A 57 19.69 9.86 -1.28
N MET A 58 19.05 9.95 -2.44
CA MET A 58 19.76 10.09 -3.72
C MET A 58 20.37 11.47 -3.92
N SER A 59 19.84 12.51 -3.28
CA SER A 59 20.33 13.88 -3.37
C SER A 59 21.58 14.16 -2.52
N VAL A 60 22.00 13.21 -1.67
CA VAL A 60 23.22 13.35 -0.87
C VAL A 60 24.44 13.33 -1.80
N PRO A 61 25.34 14.32 -1.77
CA PRO A 61 26.47 14.42 -2.69
C PRO A 61 27.44 13.22 -2.66
N ASP A 62 27.46 12.48 -1.57
CA ASP A 62 28.25 11.25 -1.39
C ASP A 62 27.34 10.08 -1.02
N ALA A 63 26.28 9.90 -1.81
CA ALA A 63 25.26 8.85 -1.59
C ALA A 63 25.86 7.42 -1.55
N ARG A 64 27.14 7.27 -1.98
CA ARG A 64 27.85 6.01 -1.94
C ARG A 64 28.37 5.63 -0.55
N LEU A 65 28.48 6.58 0.38
CA LEU A 65 28.88 6.27 1.75
C LEU A 65 27.64 5.97 2.59
N LEU A 66 27.62 4.74 3.13
CA LEU A 66 26.62 4.34 4.09
C LEU A 66 27.04 4.85 5.49
N ASP A 67 26.93 6.16 5.70
CA ASP A 67 27.09 6.75 7.00
C ASP A 67 25.90 6.44 7.91
N GLU A 68 26.00 6.78 9.19
CA GLU A 68 24.92 6.57 10.17
C GLU A 68 23.62 7.26 9.74
N GLN A 69 23.69 8.43 9.12
CA GLN A 69 22.52 9.18 8.69
C GLN A 69 21.82 8.49 7.52
N THR A 70 22.55 8.05 6.52
CA THR A 70 22.02 7.30 5.38
C THR A 70 21.46 5.95 5.81
N GLY A 71 22.16 5.24 6.69
CA GLY A 71 21.66 3.99 7.28
C GLY A 71 20.34 4.17 8.01
N ASN A 72 20.20 5.22 8.82
CA ASN A 72 18.95 5.53 9.51
C ASN A 72 17.80 5.85 8.54
N LYS A 73 18.08 6.53 7.42
CA LYS A 73 17.09 6.80 6.37
C LYS A 73 16.62 5.50 5.68
N LEU A 74 17.53 4.57 5.39
CA LEU A 74 17.18 3.27 4.80
C LEU A 74 16.31 2.43 5.76
N ILE A 75 16.63 2.43 7.06
CA ILE A 75 15.78 1.79 8.08
C ILE A 75 14.41 2.45 8.13
N TYR A 76 14.36 3.77 8.06
CA TYR A 76 13.11 4.51 8.06
C TYR A 76 12.26 4.18 6.82
N LEU A 77 12.85 4.12 5.63
CA LEU A 77 12.18 3.68 4.41
C LEU A 77 11.63 2.25 4.54
N SER A 78 12.42 1.32 5.06
CA SER A 78 11.97 -0.05 5.34
C SER A 78 10.71 -0.05 6.22
N ASN A 79 10.69 0.78 7.26
CA ASN A 79 9.54 0.89 8.16
C ASN A 79 8.32 1.51 7.47
N LEU A 80 8.50 2.51 6.59
CA LEU A 80 7.42 3.11 5.82
C LEU A 80 6.77 2.09 4.85
N PHE A 81 7.57 1.30 4.13
CA PHE A 81 7.08 0.24 3.27
C PHE A 81 6.35 -0.86 4.06
N ASN A 82 6.86 -1.23 5.24
CA ASN A 82 6.17 -2.18 6.12
C ASN A 82 4.84 -1.60 6.64
N LYS A 83 4.80 -0.30 6.95
CA LYS A 83 3.56 0.39 7.35
C LYS A 83 2.55 0.40 6.21
N LEU A 84 2.98 0.74 4.99
CA LEU A 84 2.14 0.71 3.80
C LEU A 84 1.59 -0.71 3.54
N HIS A 85 2.45 -1.73 3.64
CA HIS A 85 2.04 -3.14 3.58
C HIS A 85 0.94 -3.46 4.59
N THR A 86 1.12 -3.04 5.85
CA THR A 86 0.16 -3.32 6.93
C THR A 86 -1.17 -2.60 6.67
N THR A 87 -1.13 -1.34 6.24
CA THR A 87 -2.32 -0.56 5.90
C THR A 87 -3.11 -1.24 4.78
N GLN A 88 -2.44 -1.66 3.71
CA GLN A 88 -3.08 -2.37 2.59
C GLN A 88 -3.62 -3.75 3.01
N LYS A 89 -2.92 -4.46 3.87
CA LYS A 89 -3.39 -5.75 4.40
C LYS A 89 -4.66 -5.59 5.23
N ILE A 90 -4.72 -4.60 6.12
CA ILE A 90 -5.92 -4.30 6.90
C ILE A 90 -7.08 -3.95 5.96
N TYR A 91 -6.83 -3.11 4.97
CA TYR A 91 -7.81 -2.77 3.96
C TYR A 91 -8.36 -4.01 3.26
N ALA A 92 -7.50 -4.84 2.68
CA ALA A 92 -7.89 -6.04 1.97
C ALA A 92 -8.71 -7.02 2.86
N THR A 93 -8.30 -7.23 4.12
CA THR A 93 -9.00 -8.13 5.04
C THR A 93 -10.34 -7.58 5.52
N SER A 94 -10.45 -6.27 5.71
CA SER A 94 -11.67 -5.63 6.18
C SER A 94 -12.79 -5.62 5.12
N PHE A 95 -12.44 -5.63 3.83
CA PHE A 95 -13.39 -5.53 2.72
C PHE A 95 -13.57 -6.80 1.89
N GLN A 96 -12.86 -7.87 2.19
CA GLN A 96 -13.03 -9.18 1.53
C GLN A 96 -14.43 -9.78 1.71
N THR A 97 -15.17 -9.37 2.72
CA THR A 97 -16.53 -9.87 3.00
C THR A 97 -17.59 -9.40 2.00
N THR A 98 -17.28 -8.46 1.13
CA THR A 98 -18.22 -7.93 0.11
C THR A 98 -18.14 -8.61 -1.26
N GLY A 99 -17.45 -9.73 -1.37
CA GLY A 99 -17.63 -10.73 -2.45
C GLY A 99 -17.16 -10.37 -3.86
N SER A 100 -16.59 -9.21 -4.11
CA SER A 100 -16.22 -8.79 -5.48
C SER A 100 -14.75 -8.40 -5.68
N ARG A 101 -13.92 -8.46 -4.66
CA ARG A 101 -12.50 -8.11 -4.80
C ARG A 101 -11.66 -9.37 -4.74
N ASN A 102 -11.22 -9.82 -5.91
CA ASN A 102 -10.18 -10.82 -6.04
C ASN A 102 -8.96 -10.34 -5.25
N SER A 103 -8.61 -11.15 -4.27
CA SER A 103 -7.55 -10.93 -3.33
C SER A 103 -6.31 -10.32 -3.98
N TYR A 104 -5.90 -9.25 -3.42
CA TYR A 104 -4.65 -8.57 -3.53
C TYR A 104 -3.47 -9.58 -3.47
N THR A 105 -2.99 -10.00 -4.62
CA THR A 105 -1.81 -10.87 -4.70
C THR A 105 -0.53 -10.10 -4.41
N GLY A 106 -0.53 -8.76 -4.53
CA GLY A 106 0.61 -7.88 -4.29
C GLY A 106 0.89 -7.51 -2.83
N LEU A 107 0.12 -8.03 -1.85
CA LEU A 107 0.31 -7.70 -0.43
C LEU A 107 1.71 -8.01 0.10
N PHE A 108 2.40 -8.98 -0.48
CA PHE A 108 3.74 -9.36 -0.03
C PHE A 108 4.86 -8.50 -0.66
N ASP A 109 4.60 -7.83 -1.76
CA ASP A 109 5.65 -7.16 -2.53
C ASP A 109 6.22 -5.94 -1.79
N PHE A 110 5.42 -5.15 -1.09
CA PHE A 110 5.93 -4.09 -0.22
C PHE A 110 6.86 -4.59 0.88
N GLN A 111 6.60 -5.77 1.43
CA GLN A 111 7.47 -6.37 2.43
C GLN A 111 8.81 -6.81 1.83
N TYR A 112 8.83 -7.27 0.58
CA TYR A 112 10.08 -7.59 -0.11
C TYR A 112 10.88 -6.32 -0.41
N ILE A 113 10.24 -5.26 -0.91
CA ILE A 113 10.88 -3.96 -1.10
C ILE A 113 11.45 -3.46 0.24
N ALA A 114 10.68 -3.50 1.33
CA ALA A 114 11.15 -3.10 2.65
C ALA A 114 12.42 -3.86 3.10
N ARG A 115 12.49 -5.15 2.81
CA ARG A 115 13.64 -5.98 3.18
C ARG A 115 14.89 -5.66 2.37
N THR A 116 14.76 -5.21 1.12
CA THR A 116 15.92 -4.84 0.30
C THR A 116 16.72 -3.69 0.88
N PHE A 117 16.11 -2.82 1.69
CA PHE A 117 16.83 -1.72 2.33
C PHE A 117 17.78 -2.19 3.45
N VAL A 118 17.41 -3.24 4.20
CA VAL A 118 18.11 -3.60 5.44
C VAL A 118 18.72 -5.00 5.35
N SER A 119 17.89 -6.03 5.34
CA SER A 119 18.35 -7.42 5.55
C SER A 119 18.51 -8.23 4.26
N GLY A 120 17.96 -7.73 3.17
CA GLY A 120 17.76 -8.56 1.98
C GLY A 120 16.77 -9.71 2.22
N TRP A 121 16.69 -10.60 1.26
CA TRP A 121 15.83 -11.78 1.32
C TRP A 121 16.34 -12.87 0.37
N TRP A 122 15.87 -14.08 0.55
CA TRP A 122 16.26 -15.25 -0.23
C TRP A 122 15.03 -16.02 -0.72
N LYS A 123 15.15 -16.63 -1.86
CA LYS A 123 14.13 -17.46 -2.48
C LYS A 123 14.47 -18.94 -2.29
N THR A 124 13.46 -19.80 -2.26
CA THR A 124 13.58 -21.26 -2.09
C THR A 124 14.49 -21.94 -3.13
N ASN A 125 14.76 -21.31 -4.27
CA ASN A 125 15.66 -21.80 -5.33
C ASN A 125 17.12 -21.37 -5.14
N GLY A 126 17.48 -20.77 -4.00
CA GLY A 126 18.85 -20.36 -3.70
C GLY A 126 19.25 -18.98 -4.19
N VAL A 127 18.35 -18.24 -4.86
CA VAL A 127 18.61 -16.85 -5.25
C VAL A 127 18.57 -15.96 -4.02
N VAL A 128 19.60 -15.16 -3.82
CA VAL A 128 19.76 -14.22 -2.71
C VAL A 128 19.68 -12.81 -3.26
N CYS A 129 18.81 -11.99 -2.68
CA CYS A 129 18.80 -10.55 -2.87
C CYS A 129 19.40 -9.91 -1.60
N ASN A 130 20.55 -9.28 -1.75
CA ASN A 130 21.25 -8.66 -0.63
C ASN A 130 20.53 -7.38 -0.18
N GLY A 131 20.63 -7.07 1.12
CA GLY A 131 20.18 -5.78 1.63
C GLY A 131 21.20 -4.69 1.32
N ILE A 132 20.73 -3.50 0.95
CA ILE A 132 21.59 -2.34 0.65
C ILE A 132 22.49 -1.97 1.86
N MET A 133 22.02 -2.22 3.08
CA MET A 133 22.80 -1.97 4.30
C MET A 133 23.88 -3.03 4.61
N ARG A 134 24.11 -3.99 3.72
CA ARG A 134 25.09 -5.06 3.97
C ARG A 134 26.52 -4.54 4.04
N ASP A 135 26.84 -3.59 3.20
CA ASP A 135 28.18 -3.05 3.07
C ASP A 135 28.27 -1.61 3.58
N SER A 136 29.48 -1.08 3.74
CA SER A 136 29.69 0.31 4.16
C SER A 136 29.52 1.31 3.02
N ARG A 137 29.13 0.85 1.84
CA ARG A 137 28.92 1.66 0.64
C ARG A 137 27.74 1.14 -0.16
N ILE A 138 26.98 2.06 -0.74
CA ILE A 138 25.95 1.76 -1.72
C ILE A 138 26.64 1.60 -3.08
N SER A 139 26.48 0.45 -3.69
CA SER A 139 27.04 0.14 -5.02
C SER A 139 26.30 0.93 -6.13
N GLU A 140 26.87 0.92 -7.33
CA GLU A 140 26.20 1.53 -8.50
C GLU A 140 24.87 0.84 -8.83
N ASP A 141 24.83 -0.47 -8.71
CA ASP A 141 23.61 -1.26 -8.95
C ASP A 141 22.53 -0.97 -7.92
N GLU A 142 22.89 -0.79 -6.65
CA GLU A 142 21.98 -0.40 -5.58
C GLU A 142 21.46 1.03 -5.77
N LEU A 143 22.31 1.97 -6.21
CA LEU A 143 21.88 3.32 -6.57
C LEU A 143 20.90 3.30 -7.77
N GLN A 144 21.19 2.47 -8.77
CA GLN A 144 20.29 2.30 -9.90
C GLN A 144 18.95 1.69 -9.48
N TYR A 145 18.97 0.73 -8.54
CA TYR A 145 17.74 0.20 -7.94
C TYR A 145 16.93 1.28 -7.23
N LEU A 146 17.57 2.09 -6.38
CA LEU A 146 16.92 3.19 -5.66
C LEU A 146 16.35 4.24 -6.63
N SER A 147 17.10 4.62 -7.67
CA SER A 147 16.66 5.57 -8.69
C SER A 147 15.42 5.07 -9.40
N ARG A 148 15.41 3.81 -9.81
CA ARG A 148 14.28 3.21 -10.49
C ARG A 148 13.04 3.10 -9.58
N LEU A 149 13.24 2.75 -8.32
CA LEU A 149 12.17 2.74 -7.34
C LEU A 149 11.57 4.13 -7.15
N HIS A 150 12.43 5.16 -7.05
CA HIS A 150 11.99 6.54 -6.93
C HIS A 150 11.21 7.00 -8.16
N GLU A 151 11.67 6.70 -9.37
CA GLU A 151 10.98 7.02 -10.62
C GLU A 151 9.58 6.40 -10.66
N ASP A 152 9.46 5.10 -10.41
CA ASP A 152 8.18 4.38 -10.42
C ASP A 152 7.23 4.85 -9.29
N MET A 153 7.79 5.21 -8.11
CA MET A 153 7.01 5.78 -7.00
C MET A 153 6.53 7.19 -7.32
N THR A 154 7.35 8.00 -7.99
CA THR A 154 6.98 9.34 -8.45
C THR A 154 5.86 9.28 -9.50
N GLU A 155 5.94 8.36 -10.46
CA GLU A 155 4.89 8.12 -11.46
C GLU A 155 3.57 7.72 -10.79
N LEU A 156 3.64 6.80 -9.81
CA LEU A 156 2.49 6.36 -9.04
C LEU A 156 1.87 7.54 -8.26
N LEU A 157 2.71 8.31 -7.56
CA LEU A 157 2.27 9.46 -6.78
C LEU A 157 1.62 10.54 -7.67
N ALA A 158 2.22 10.87 -8.83
CA ALA A 158 1.69 11.82 -9.78
C ALA A 158 0.30 11.41 -10.31
N SER A 159 0.03 10.11 -10.43
CA SER A 159 -1.29 9.59 -10.82
C SER A 159 -2.37 9.84 -9.76
N LEU A 160 -1.96 10.03 -8.49
CA LEU A 160 -2.83 10.19 -7.33
C LEU A 160 -2.94 11.64 -6.86
N SER A 161 -1.90 12.45 -7.11
CA SER A 161 -1.79 13.83 -6.62
C SER A 161 -2.67 14.79 -7.41
N ASP A 162 -3.19 15.82 -6.75
CA ASP A 162 -3.83 16.95 -7.40
C ASP A 162 -2.82 17.68 -8.31
N ASP A 163 -3.27 18.09 -9.49
CA ASP A 163 -2.40 18.74 -10.50
C ASP A 163 -1.90 20.13 -10.03
N THR A 164 -2.57 20.74 -9.07
CA THR A 164 -2.24 22.06 -8.53
C THR A 164 -1.49 22.00 -7.20
N ASP A 165 -1.63 20.92 -6.45
CA ASP A 165 -0.98 20.71 -5.16
C ASP A 165 -0.58 19.22 -4.97
N PRO A 166 0.70 18.88 -5.20
CA PRO A 166 1.18 17.51 -5.07
C PRO A 166 1.15 16.96 -3.63
N LEU A 167 0.87 17.80 -2.63
CA LEU A 167 0.64 17.38 -1.25
C LEU A 167 -0.79 16.90 -1.02
N THR A 168 -1.68 17.19 -1.94
CA THR A 168 -3.10 16.85 -1.86
C THR A 168 -3.43 15.73 -2.84
N MET A 169 -4.16 14.74 -2.36
CA MET A 169 -4.70 13.67 -3.20
C MET A 169 -5.91 14.19 -3.99
N LYS A 170 -6.03 13.78 -5.26
CA LYS A 170 -7.22 14.06 -6.08
C LYS A 170 -8.50 13.66 -5.37
N GLU A 171 -9.54 14.47 -5.46
CA GLU A 171 -10.82 14.24 -4.77
C GLU A 171 -11.57 12.99 -5.28
N ASP A 172 -11.36 12.61 -6.54
CA ASP A 172 -12.01 11.47 -7.19
C ASP A 172 -11.32 10.12 -6.95
N ILE A 173 -10.17 10.13 -6.26
CA ILE A 173 -9.48 8.89 -5.90
C ILE A 173 -10.34 8.11 -4.90
N ASN A 174 -10.84 7.00 -5.40
CA ASN A 174 -11.50 6.01 -4.57
C ASN A 174 -10.59 4.80 -4.32
N PRO A 175 -10.91 3.95 -3.34
CA PRO A 175 -10.08 2.78 -3.00
C PRO A 175 -9.86 1.81 -4.16
N TYR A 176 -10.82 1.66 -5.04
CA TYR A 176 -10.71 0.77 -6.21
C TYR A 176 -9.69 1.31 -7.23
N TYR A 177 -9.66 2.62 -7.44
CA TYR A 177 -8.68 3.25 -8.32
C TYR A 177 -7.27 3.13 -7.74
N MET A 178 -7.10 3.41 -6.45
CA MET A 178 -5.85 3.21 -5.71
C MET A 178 -5.35 1.77 -5.85
N ASP A 179 -6.23 0.79 -5.65
CA ASP A 179 -5.93 -0.63 -5.76
C ASP A 179 -5.40 -1.02 -7.15
N ASN A 180 -6.02 -0.51 -8.21
CA ASN A 180 -5.58 -0.76 -9.59
C ASN A 180 -4.20 -0.15 -9.89
N LEU A 181 -3.92 1.05 -9.40
CA LEU A 181 -2.61 1.69 -9.56
C LEU A 181 -1.52 0.92 -8.80
N LEU A 182 -1.79 0.53 -7.56
CA LEU A 182 -0.88 -0.28 -6.77
C LEU A 182 -0.64 -1.64 -7.42
N LYS A 183 -1.66 -2.25 -8.02
CA LYS A 183 -1.52 -3.51 -8.77
C LYS A 183 -0.59 -3.33 -9.96
N ALA A 184 -0.75 -2.28 -10.76
CA ALA A 184 0.12 -1.99 -11.89
C ALA A 184 1.58 -1.75 -11.43
N PHE A 185 1.78 -1.05 -10.32
CA PHE A 185 3.09 -0.91 -9.69
C PHE A 185 3.68 -2.27 -9.32
N PHE A 186 2.90 -3.16 -8.70
CA PHE A 186 3.37 -4.49 -8.32
C PHE A 186 3.64 -5.44 -9.48
N GLU A 187 3.01 -5.26 -10.62
CA GLU A 187 3.39 -6.02 -11.83
C GLU A 187 4.85 -5.76 -12.22
N LYS A 188 5.36 -4.55 -11.98
CA LYS A 188 6.78 -4.21 -12.17
C LYS A 188 7.66 -4.69 -11.01
N TRP A 189 7.18 -4.66 -9.78
CA TRP A 189 7.94 -4.85 -8.52
C TRP A 189 7.65 -6.18 -7.82
N SER A 190 7.02 -7.13 -8.51
CA SER A 190 6.71 -8.43 -7.95
C SER A 190 7.98 -9.27 -7.75
N TRP A 191 8.05 -9.93 -6.60
CA TRP A 191 9.08 -10.93 -6.33
C TRP A 191 9.04 -12.12 -7.33
N HIS A 192 7.95 -12.31 -8.07
CA HIS A 192 7.86 -13.28 -9.16
C HIS A 192 8.68 -12.85 -10.38
N SER A 193 8.93 -11.56 -10.55
CA SER A 193 9.73 -10.98 -11.63
C SER A 193 11.21 -10.82 -11.24
N ILE A 194 11.68 -11.65 -10.32
CA ILE A 194 13.01 -11.55 -9.70
C ILE A 194 14.16 -11.65 -10.71
N ASP A 195 13.97 -12.39 -11.81
CA ASP A 195 14.96 -12.53 -12.88
C ASP A 195 14.98 -11.31 -13.83
N GLN A 196 14.14 -10.31 -13.55
CA GLN A 196 14.02 -9.08 -14.32
C GLN A 196 14.42 -7.86 -13.49
N PRO A 197 14.85 -6.76 -14.12
CA PRO A 197 14.94 -5.49 -13.42
C PRO A 197 13.60 -5.19 -12.71
N PRO A 198 13.60 -4.62 -11.51
CA PRO A 198 14.74 -4.01 -10.82
C PRO A 198 15.53 -4.94 -9.88
N TYR A 199 14.95 -6.05 -9.41
CA TYR A 199 15.61 -6.89 -8.39
C TYR A 199 16.90 -7.55 -8.86
N ARG A 200 17.05 -7.78 -10.17
CA ARG A 200 18.28 -8.36 -10.74
C ARG A 200 19.53 -7.54 -10.41
N LEU A 201 19.36 -6.22 -10.18
CA LEU A 201 20.49 -5.35 -9.79
C LEU A 201 21.04 -5.66 -8.39
N LEU A 202 20.26 -6.31 -7.54
CA LEU A 202 20.61 -6.65 -6.16
C LEU A 202 21.00 -8.13 -5.97
N MET A 203 21.09 -8.88 -7.07
CA MET A 203 21.42 -10.31 -7.02
C MET A 203 22.91 -10.54 -7.27
N GLU A 204 23.48 -11.40 -6.45
CA GLU A 204 24.79 -12.03 -6.69
C GLU A 204 24.63 -13.28 -7.54
#